data_938a9257208ca44050e1fa9add2b1917
#
_entry.id   938a9257208ca44050e1fa9add2b1917
#
_cell.length_a   1.000
_cell.length_b   1.000
_cell.length_c   1.000
_cell.angle_alpha   90.00
_cell.angle_beta   90.00
_cell.angle_gamma   90.00
#
_symmetry.space_group_name_H-M   'P 1'
#
loop_
_entity.id
_entity.type
_entity.pdbx_description
1 polymer ?
#
loop_
_entity_poly.entity_id
_entity_poly.type
_entity_poly.pdbx_seq_one_letter_code
_entity_poly.pdbx_strand_id
1 'polypeptide(L)'
;MPIAASEWSLSDEASFEDEMPKLWGDWGCSSEIGRLRAVLLRRPGPEIEALPEDLSSVLFVERIDPVRARAQHDAMAELYRENGVQVHYIEQMQEHEPNGMFVRDLVAMTPEGAIVARPGTLVRRGEARYAAEALARLGVPIVHTVCGSGTFEGADLMWANRDLALVGISRRTNAEGNRQVRAELERMGVGEIVTIQVPWSEAHFDGLMTILDRKLAMVYSSQAPYTAVEALRRHGFKILEVTSEREVRYGMALNVVALEPGRVIMPLGENTETAKMMEDAGVEVLRVDLRELNKGAGSIHCMTAFLKRDEL
;
A
#
# COMPACT_ATOMS: atom_id res chain seq x y z
N MET A 1 33.44 31.91 19.86
CA MET A 1 32.43 32.80 20.46
C MET A 1 31.41 31.89 21.15
N PRO A 2 30.95 32.18 22.35
CA PRO A 2 29.82 31.44 22.90
C PRO A 2 28.57 31.76 22.07
N ILE A 3 27.84 30.74 21.67
CA ILE A 3 26.56 30.86 20.96
C ILE A 3 25.58 31.58 21.88
N ALA A 4 24.92 32.62 21.42
CA ALA A 4 23.98 33.39 22.23
C ALA A 4 22.83 32.50 22.72
N ALA A 5 22.38 32.69 23.95
CA ALA A 5 21.32 31.87 24.56
C ALA A 5 20.00 31.91 23.72
N SER A 6 19.78 32.99 22.98
CA SER A 6 18.65 33.11 22.02
C SER A 6 18.70 32.14 20.83
N GLU A 7 19.90 31.64 20.50
CA GLU A 7 20.05 30.64 19.40
C GLU A 7 19.76 29.22 19.89
N TRP A 8 19.55 29.03 21.20
CA TRP A 8 19.16 27.78 21.83
C TRP A 8 17.67 27.74 22.19
N SER A 9 16.89 28.73 21.73
CA SER A 9 15.48 28.76 22.05
C SER A 9 14.76 27.66 21.24
N LEU A 10 14.30 26.64 21.95
CA LEU A 10 13.44 25.55 21.45
C LEU A 10 11.99 26.03 21.20
N SER A 11 11.81 27.31 20.90
CA SER A 11 10.51 27.97 20.89
C SER A 11 9.72 27.79 19.58
N ASP A 12 10.13 26.90 18.68
CA ASP A 12 9.33 26.60 17.52
C ASP A 12 8.35 25.50 17.92
N GLU A 13 7.07 25.85 18.01
CA GLU A 13 5.97 24.93 18.35
C GLU A 13 5.51 24.10 17.12
N ALA A 14 6.23 24.19 15.99
CA ALA A 14 5.92 23.45 14.78
C ALA A 14 6.06 21.95 15.01
N SER A 15 5.08 21.18 14.55
CA SER A 15 5.16 19.72 14.56
C SER A 15 6.14 19.23 13.46
N PHE A 16 6.62 18.00 13.59
CA PHE A 16 7.47 17.39 12.56
C PHE A 16 6.75 17.38 11.20
N GLU A 17 5.45 17.16 11.17
CA GLU A 17 4.63 17.19 9.97
C GLU A 17 4.60 18.56 9.30
N ASP A 18 4.54 19.65 10.10
CA ASP A 18 4.59 21.04 9.60
C ASP A 18 5.97 21.42 9.03
N GLU A 19 7.04 20.84 9.58
CA GLU A 19 8.42 21.10 9.15
C GLU A 19 8.82 20.26 7.94
N MET A 20 8.25 19.05 7.79
CA MET A 20 8.66 18.06 6.80
C MET A 20 8.70 18.61 5.37
N PRO A 21 7.70 19.38 4.87
CA PRO A 21 7.75 19.93 3.50
C PRO A 21 8.93 20.86 3.24
N LYS A 22 9.47 21.51 4.28
CA LYS A 22 10.58 22.45 4.18
C LYS A 22 11.94 21.78 4.31
N LEU A 23 12.04 20.73 5.14
CA LEU A 23 13.31 20.13 5.54
C LEU A 23 13.60 18.80 4.82
N TRP A 24 12.57 18.02 4.53
CA TRP A 24 12.68 16.68 3.98
C TRP A 24 12.05 16.53 2.60
N GLY A 25 11.06 17.34 2.28
CA GLY A 25 10.23 17.24 1.07
C GLY A 25 8.77 17.01 1.41
N ASP A 26 7.91 17.18 0.41
CA ASP A 26 6.45 17.04 0.59
C ASP A 26 6.03 15.57 0.48
N TRP A 27 6.18 14.85 1.59
CA TRP A 27 5.85 13.43 1.72
C TRP A 27 4.67 13.23 2.67
N GLY A 28 4.13 12.00 2.73
CA GLY A 28 3.15 11.60 3.71
C GLY A 28 1.80 11.21 3.13
N CYS A 29 1.13 10.29 3.85
CA CYS A 29 -0.20 9.80 3.56
C CYS A 29 -1.00 9.60 4.84
N SER A 30 -2.27 10.04 4.82
CA SER A 30 -3.27 9.82 5.89
C SER A 30 -4.62 9.36 5.33
N SER A 31 -4.65 8.94 4.07
CA SER A 31 -5.83 8.36 3.42
C SER A 31 -5.46 7.47 2.24
N GLU A 32 -6.36 6.56 1.86
CA GLU A 32 -6.21 5.75 0.64
C GLU A 32 -6.68 6.51 -0.62
N ILE A 33 -7.34 7.65 -0.48
CA ILE A 33 -8.06 8.32 -1.58
C ILE A 33 -7.70 9.80 -1.78
N GLY A 34 -6.93 10.43 -0.89
CA GLY A 34 -6.41 11.77 -1.14
C GLY A 34 -5.66 11.77 -2.48
N ARG A 35 -5.72 12.87 -3.24
CA ARG A 35 -5.11 12.92 -4.57
C ARG A 35 -3.68 12.42 -4.52
N LEU A 36 -3.40 11.38 -5.31
CA LEU A 36 -2.12 10.71 -5.35
C LEU A 36 -1.09 11.60 -6.06
N ARG A 37 0.02 11.89 -5.39
CA ARG A 37 1.07 12.77 -5.90
C ARG A 37 2.36 12.04 -6.23
N ALA A 38 2.72 11.04 -5.43
CA ALA A 38 3.95 10.29 -5.64
C ALA A 38 3.81 8.83 -5.22
N VAL A 39 4.44 7.95 -5.97
CA VAL A 39 4.49 6.51 -5.72
C VAL A 39 5.92 5.97 -5.83
N LEU A 40 6.21 4.92 -5.08
CA LEU A 40 7.41 4.09 -5.22
C LEU A 40 7.00 2.76 -5.85
N LEU A 41 7.65 2.41 -6.95
CA LEU A 41 7.45 1.18 -7.70
C LEU A 41 8.76 0.39 -7.78
N ARG A 42 8.67 -0.86 -8.19
CA ARG A 42 9.81 -1.66 -8.62
C ARG A 42 9.47 -2.33 -9.95
N ARG A 43 10.11 -1.90 -11.01
CA ARG A 43 10.00 -2.54 -12.33
C ARG A 43 10.61 -3.94 -12.25
N PRO A 44 9.91 -5.01 -12.68
CA PRO A 44 10.47 -6.36 -12.66
C PRO A 44 11.81 -6.44 -13.41
N GLY A 45 12.83 -6.86 -12.69
CA GLY A 45 14.21 -7.01 -13.20
C GLY A 45 14.53 -8.45 -13.61
N PRO A 46 15.82 -8.86 -13.53
CA PRO A 46 16.23 -10.22 -13.86
C PRO A 46 15.70 -11.28 -12.86
N GLU A 47 15.28 -10.87 -11.68
CA GLU A 47 14.74 -11.76 -10.64
C GLU A 47 13.56 -12.59 -11.09
N ILE A 48 12.74 -12.11 -12.04
CA ILE A 48 11.60 -12.87 -12.58
C ILE A 48 11.99 -13.82 -13.73
N GLU A 49 13.22 -13.76 -14.22
CA GLU A 49 13.74 -14.69 -15.25
C GLU A 49 14.27 -15.98 -14.61
N ALA A 50 14.68 -15.90 -13.35
CA ALA A 50 15.28 -17.00 -12.59
C ALA A 50 14.31 -17.72 -11.65
N LEU A 51 13.00 -17.69 -11.95
CA LEU A 51 12.00 -18.36 -11.12
C LEU A 51 12.26 -19.87 -11.02
N PRO A 52 12.18 -20.46 -9.81
CA PRO A 52 12.37 -21.90 -9.61
C PRO A 52 11.27 -22.73 -10.28
N GLU A 53 11.47 -24.06 -10.35
CA GLU A 53 10.42 -24.97 -10.84
C GLU A 53 9.19 -24.95 -9.92
N ASP A 54 9.45 -25.04 -8.61
CA ASP A 54 8.40 -24.88 -7.59
C ASP A 54 8.10 -23.39 -7.35
N LEU A 55 7.15 -22.85 -8.07
CA LEU A 55 6.71 -21.47 -7.98
C LEU A 55 6.12 -21.12 -6.61
N SER A 56 5.57 -22.10 -5.89
CA SER A 56 4.99 -21.89 -4.57
C SER A 56 6.06 -21.50 -3.53
N SER A 57 7.29 -21.94 -3.72
CA SER A 57 8.44 -21.58 -2.86
C SER A 57 8.77 -20.09 -2.89
N VAL A 58 8.38 -19.41 -3.97
CA VAL A 58 8.53 -17.97 -4.17
C VAL A 58 7.18 -17.24 -4.28
N LEU A 59 6.09 -17.89 -3.85
CA LEU A 59 4.75 -17.30 -3.74
C LEU A 59 4.09 -16.92 -5.08
N PHE A 60 4.55 -17.50 -6.20
CA PHE A 60 3.94 -17.28 -7.51
C PHE A 60 2.89 -18.35 -7.80
N VAL A 61 1.82 -17.96 -8.50
CA VAL A 61 0.76 -18.87 -8.94
C VAL A 61 1.10 -19.50 -10.30
N GLU A 62 1.65 -18.69 -11.20
CA GLU A 62 2.04 -19.10 -12.54
C GLU A 62 3.37 -18.47 -12.92
N ARG A 63 4.04 -19.06 -13.91
CA ARG A 63 5.26 -18.50 -14.48
C ARG A 63 4.96 -17.23 -15.29
N ILE A 64 5.72 -16.20 -15.02
CA ILE A 64 5.61 -14.89 -15.69
C ILE A 64 6.47 -14.87 -16.96
N ASP A 65 5.92 -14.31 -18.04
CA ASP A 65 6.71 -13.88 -19.20
C ASP A 65 7.39 -12.53 -18.87
N PRO A 66 8.72 -12.47 -18.74
CA PRO A 66 9.41 -11.26 -18.31
C PRO A 66 9.23 -10.06 -19.24
N VAL A 67 9.10 -10.29 -20.55
CA VAL A 67 8.95 -9.22 -21.54
C VAL A 67 7.56 -8.58 -21.41
N ARG A 68 6.52 -9.41 -21.31
CA ARG A 68 5.15 -8.93 -21.12
C ARG A 68 4.95 -8.27 -19.77
N ALA A 69 5.51 -8.84 -18.71
CA ALA A 69 5.44 -8.29 -17.36
C ALA A 69 6.04 -6.87 -17.30
N ARG A 70 7.22 -6.68 -17.89
CA ARG A 70 7.86 -5.36 -17.97
C ARG A 70 7.03 -4.37 -18.78
N ALA A 71 6.49 -4.78 -19.92
CA ALA A 71 5.64 -3.92 -20.74
C ALA A 71 4.36 -3.50 -19.99
N GLN A 72 3.73 -4.41 -19.26
CA GLN A 72 2.54 -4.10 -18.45
C GLN A 72 2.88 -3.19 -17.27
N HIS A 73 4.01 -3.40 -16.62
CA HIS A 73 4.48 -2.52 -15.55
C HIS A 73 4.80 -1.11 -16.08
N ASP A 74 5.44 -1.01 -17.24
CA ASP A 74 5.75 0.28 -17.88
C ASP A 74 4.46 1.03 -18.24
N ALA A 75 3.43 0.34 -18.76
CA ALA A 75 2.11 0.91 -19.03
C ALA A 75 1.41 1.41 -17.75
N MET A 76 1.50 0.66 -16.64
CA MET A 76 0.99 1.09 -15.34
C MET A 76 1.70 2.37 -14.87
N ALA A 77 3.02 2.42 -14.96
CA ALA A 77 3.80 3.59 -14.57
C ALA A 77 3.49 4.81 -15.43
N GLU A 78 3.25 4.60 -16.73
CA GLU A 78 2.85 5.70 -17.63
C GLU A 78 1.45 6.21 -17.30
N LEU A 79 0.50 5.33 -17.00
CA LEU A 79 -0.83 5.73 -16.56
C LEU A 79 -0.79 6.60 -15.29
N TYR A 80 0.12 6.31 -14.35
CA TYR A 80 0.34 7.20 -13.20
C TYR A 80 0.85 8.57 -13.64
N ARG A 81 1.85 8.64 -14.53
CA ARG A 81 2.42 9.92 -15.01
C ARG A 81 1.39 10.76 -15.78
N GLU A 82 0.61 10.14 -16.65
CA GLU A 82 -0.49 10.78 -17.39
C GLU A 82 -1.53 11.41 -16.46
N ASN A 83 -1.67 10.88 -15.24
CA ASN A 83 -2.55 11.41 -14.20
C ASN A 83 -1.84 12.33 -13.19
N GLY A 84 -0.62 12.80 -13.52
CA GLY A 84 0.13 13.76 -12.73
C GLY A 84 0.79 13.20 -11.49
N VAL A 85 0.95 11.87 -11.39
CA VAL A 85 1.62 11.18 -10.28
C VAL A 85 3.12 11.05 -10.58
N GLN A 86 3.96 11.47 -9.65
CA GLN A 86 5.39 11.24 -9.72
C GLN A 86 5.71 9.77 -9.44
N VAL A 87 6.49 9.15 -10.33
CA VAL A 87 6.85 7.73 -10.20
C VAL A 87 8.34 7.63 -9.87
N HIS A 88 8.62 7.10 -8.69
CA HIS A 88 9.95 6.77 -8.20
C HIS A 88 10.17 5.26 -8.24
N TYR A 89 11.43 4.82 -8.27
CA TYR A 89 11.75 3.41 -8.39
C TYR A 89 12.74 2.94 -7.33
N ILE A 90 12.55 1.69 -6.89
CA ILE A 90 13.63 0.89 -6.33
C ILE A 90 14.45 0.40 -7.52
N GLU A 91 15.66 0.93 -7.69
CA GLU A 91 16.47 0.71 -8.91
C GLU A 91 17.05 -0.70 -8.98
N GLN A 92 17.54 -1.24 -7.86
CA GLN A 92 18.21 -2.52 -7.83
C GLN A 92 17.64 -3.43 -6.74
N MET A 93 17.57 -4.73 -7.06
CA MET A 93 17.23 -5.81 -6.15
C MET A 93 18.00 -7.05 -6.56
N GLN A 94 18.20 -8.00 -5.64
CA GLN A 94 18.94 -9.23 -5.96
C GLN A 94 18.06 -10.22 -6.76
N GLU A 95 18.69 -11.05 -7.58
CA GLU A 95 18.00 -12.00 -8.47
C GLU A 95 17.15 -13.06 -7.74
N HIS A 96 17.40 -13.28 -6.45
CA HIS A 96 16.64 -14.23 -5.65
C HIS A 96 15.44 -13.61 -4.89
N GLU A 97 15.07 -12.38 -5.22
CA GLU A 97 13.95 -11.64 -4.59
C GLU A 97 12.84 -11.34 -5.61
N PRO A 98 12.17 -12.37 -6.20
CA PRO A 98 11.25 -12.21 -7.32
C PRO A 98 9.95 -11.48 -6.98
N ASN A 99 9.60 -11.37 -5.69
CA ASN A 99 8.42 -10.64 -5.23
C ASN A 99 8.67 -9.13 -5.06
N GLY A 100 9.88 -8.64 -5.31
CA GLY A 100 10.27 -7.25 -5.07
C GLY A 100 9.41 -6.21 -5.80
N MET A 101 8.69 -6.61 -6.85
CA MET A 101 7.72 -5.73 -7.53
C MET A 101 6.51 -5.35 -6.67
N PHE A 102 6.20 -6.11 -5.61
CA PHE A 102 5.09 -5.81 -4.69
C PHE A 102 5.54 -4.87 -3.56
N VAL A 103 5.83 -3.63 -3.95
CA VAL A 103 6.44 -2.61 -3.08
C VAL A 103 5.50 -2.16 -1.95
N ARG A 104 4.18 -2.27 -2.11
CA ARG A 104 3.20 -1.95 -1.07
C ARG A 104 3.48 -2.72 0.22
N ASP A 105 3.95 -3.95 0.12
CA ASP A 105 4.24 -4.80 1.27
C ASP A 105 5.48 -4.35 2.04
N LEU A 106 6.36 -3.58 1.40
CA LEU A 106 7.66 -3.16 1.96
C LEU A 106 7.59 -1.83 2.71
N VAL A 107 6.59 -1.01 2.42
CA VAL A 107 6.45 0.35 2.93
C VAL A 107 5.00 0.68 3.27
N ALA A 108 4.77 1.17 4.48
CA ALA A 108 3.54 1.82 4.86
C ALA A 108 3.82 3.31 5.13
N MET A 109 3.10 4.20 4.43
CA MET A 109 3.30 5.63 4.59
C MET A 109 2.38 6.18 5.67
N THR A 110 2.91 7.12 6.44
CA THR A 110 2.20 7.89 7.47
C THR A 110 2.30 9.39 7.15
N PRO A 111 1.59 10.26 7.86
CA PRO A 111 1.77 11.71 7.70
C PRO A 111 3.20 12.20 7.95
N GLU A 112 3.93 11.56 8.84
CA GLU A 112 5.29 11.96 9.22
C GLU A 112 6.41 11.22 8.48
N GLY A 113 6.06 10.29 7.57
CA GLY A 113 7.05 9.51 6.82
C GLY A 113 6.74 8.01 6.76
N ALA A 114 7.72 7.22 6.41
CA ALA A 114 7.57 5.81 6.12
C ALA A 114 7.80 4.91 7.33
N ILE A 115 6.97 3.89 7.48
CA ILE A 115 7.26 2.68 8.27
C ILE A 115 7.80 1.63 7.30
N VAL A 116 9.04 1.21 7.50
CA VAL A 116 9.67 0.14 6.73
C VAL A 116 9.24 -1.21 7.32
N ALA A 117 8.77 -2.08 6.43
CA ALA A 117 8.27 -3.40 6.79
C ALA A 117 9.39 -4.38 7.22
N ARG A 118 8.97 -5.44 7.87
CA ARG A 118 9.75 -6.68 8.03
C ARG A 118 8.86 -7.83 7.58
N PRO A 119 8.97 -8.26 6.30
CA PRO A 119 8.07 -9.25 5.70
C PRO A 119 7.99 -10.55 6.50
N GLY A 120 6.78 -11.11 6.56
CA GLY A 120 6.49 -12.32 7.33
C GLY A 120 7.14 -13.57 6.76
N THR A 121 7.36 -13.63 5.43
CA THR A 121 7.97 -14.77 4.75
C THR A 121 9.48 -14.59 4.57
N LEU A 122 10.23 -15.69 4.73
CA LEU A 122 11.69 -15.66 4.61
C LEU A 122 12.13 -15.25 3.21
N VAL A 123 11.43 -15.68 2.17
CA VAL A 123 11.77 -15.40 0.76
C VAL A 123 11.70 -13.90 0.43
N ARG A 124 10.93 -13.11 1.20
CA ARG A 124 10.78 -11.67 1.00
C ARG A 124 11.52 -10.80 2.02
N ARG A 125 12.09 -11.42 3.06
CA ARG A 125 12.61 -10.67 4.22
C ARG A 125 13.77 -9.73 3.88
N GLY A 126 14.51 -10.01 2.83
CA GLY A 126 15.61 -9.17 2.34
C GLY A 126 15.14 -7.94 1.56
N GLU A 127 13.93 -7.93 1.04
CA GLU A 127 13.43 -6.90 0.11
C GLU A 127 13.32 -5.51 0.75
N ALA A 128 12.92 -5.43 2.03
CA ALA A 128 12.65 -4.17 2.72
C ALA A 128 13.86 -3.21 2.79
N ARG A 129 15.10 -3.73 2.80
CA ARG A 129 16.32 -2.90 2.81
C ARG A 129 16.45 -2.02 1.56
N TYR A 130 16.01 -2.52 0.40
CA TYR A 130 16.05 -1.74 -0.86
C TYR A 130 15.00 -0.65 -0.87
N ALA A 131 13.83 -0.92 -0.29
CA ALA A 131 12.83 0.12 -0.08
C ALA A 131 13.36 1.20 0.87
N ALA A 132 13.99 0.83 1.99
CA ALA A 132 14.61 1.78 2.92
C ALA A 132 15.70 2.63 2.24
N GLU A 133 16.55 2.01 1.40
CA GLU A 133 17.57 2.72 0.63
C GLU A 133 16.94 3.74 -0.35
N ALA A 134 15.90 3.33 -1.07
CA ALA A 134 15.19 4.21 -2.00
C ALA A 134 14.54 5.40 -1.27
N LEU A 135 13.86 5.16 -0.16
CA LEU A 135 13.26 6.20 0.68
C LEU A 135 14.31 7.20 1.17
N ALA A 136 15.44 6.71 1.70
CA ALA A 136 16.52 7.59 2.17
C ALA A 136 17.12 8.44 1.05
N ARG A 137 17.29 7.89 -0.16
CA ARG A 137 17.76 8.63 -1.34
C ARG A 137 16.78 9.71 -1.81
N LEU A 138 15.50 9.49 -1.62
CA LEU A 138 14.46 10.46 -1.94
C LEU A 138 14.28 11.54 -0.88
N GLY A 139 14.91 11.38 0.29
CA GLY A 139 14.72 12.26 1.43
C GLY A 139 13.42 11.99 2.20
N VAL A 140 12.78 10.83 1.99
CA VAL A 140 11.59 10.45 2.76
C VAL A 140 12.00 10.06 4.17
N PRO A 141 11.47 10.69 5.22
CA PRO A 141 11.74 10.28 6.60
C PRO A 141 11.31 8.84 6.84
N ILE A 142 12.16 8.05 7.51
CA ILE A 142 11.81 6.72 8.00
C ILE A 142 11.53 6.85 9.49
N VAL A 143 10.24 6.85 9.87
CA VAL A 143 9.81 7.04 11.26
C VAL A 143 9.93 5.77 12.08
N HIS A 144 9.85 4.62 11.44
CA HIS A 144 10.04 3.33 12.11
C HIS A 144 10.49 2.24 11.11
N THR A 145 11.23 1.25 11.63
CA THR A 145 11.49 -0.02 10.94
C THR A 145 11.06 -1.16 11.85
N VAL A 146 10.12 -1.98 11.41
CA VAL A 146 9.63 -3.10 12.22
C VAL A 146 10.78 -4.08 12.52
N CYS A 147 10.99 -4.41 13.79
CA CYS A 147 12.15 -5.14 14.27
C CYS A 147 11.79 -6.20 15.32
N GLY A 148 12.83 -6.80 15.92
CA GLY A 148 12.66 -7.83 16.96
C GLY A 148 11.92 -9.07 16.45
N SER A 149 10.89 -9.49 17.18
CA SER A 149 10.00 -10.59 16.80
C SER A 149 8.82 -10.14 15.91
N GLY A 150 8.66 -8.83 15.67
CA GLY A 150 7.60 -8.29 14.84
C GLY A 150 7.78 -8.70 13.37
N THR A 151 6.69 -9.04 12.70
CA THR A 151 6.58 -9.07 11.24
C THR A 151 5.43 -8.16 10.83
N PHE A 152 5.63 -7.44 9.75
CA PHE A 152 4.64 -6.52 9.19
C PHE A 152 4.87 -6.36 7.69
N GLU A 153 3.79 -6.37 6.93
CA GLU A 153 3.77 -5.99 5.53
C GLU A 153 2.82 -4.80 5.35
N GLY A 154 3.24 -3.78 4.57
CA GLY A 154 2.56 -2.48 4.50
C GLY A 154 1.13 -2.55 3.97
N ALA A 155 0.77 -3.60 3.23
CA ALA A 155 -0.59 -3.88 2.79
C ALA A 155 -1.57 -4.18 3.93
N ASP A 156 -1.07 -4.42 5.15
CA ASP A 156 -1.88 -4.56 6.36
C ASP A 156 -2.11 -3.22 7.11
N LEU A 157 -1.71 -2.08 6.54
CA LEU A 157 -2.13 -0.75 7.00
C LEU A 157 -3.01 -0.08 5.92
N MET A 158 -4.21 0.32 6.31
CA MET A 158 -5.13 1.07 5.46
C MET A 158 -5.65 2.30 6.18
N TRP A 159 -5.49 3.46 5.58
CA TRP A 159 -6.02 4.72 6.04
C TRP A 159 -7.41 4.95 5.46
N ALA A 160 -8.46 4.84 6.26
CA ALA A 160 -9.78 5.26 5.83
C ALA A 160 -9.87 6.80 5.72
N ASN A 161 -9.23 7.49 6.67
CA ASN A 161 -8.98 8.93 6.69
C ASN A 161 -7.96 9.24 7.81
N ARG A 162 -7.66 10.52 8.06
CA ARG A 162 -6.71 10.96 9.10
C ARG A 162 -7.05 10.45 10.50
N ASP A 163 -8.36 10.29 10.80
CA ASP A 163 -8.85 9.93 12.13
C ASP A 163 -9.08 8.41 12.29
N LEU A 164 -9.03 7.62 11.21
CA LEU A 164 -9.30 6.19 11.21
C LEU A 164 -8.27 5.42 10.41
N ALA A 165 -7.46 4.64 11.11
CA ALA A 165 -6.54 3.65 10.52
C ALA A 165 -6.97 2.22 10.88
N LEU A 166 -6.86 1.31 9.91
CA LEU A 166 -7.12 -0.12 10.08
C LEU A 166 -5.78 -0.85 9.95
N VAL A 167 -5.43 -1.68 10.95
CA VAL A 167 -4.15 -2.39 10.99
C VAL A 167 -4.38 -3.89 11.14
N GLY A 168 -3.98 -4.66 10.13
CA GLY A 168 -4.18 -6.10 10.07
C GLY A 168 -3.31 -6.90 11.05
N ILE A 169 -3.83 -8.05 11.49
CA ILE A 169 -3.06 -9.21 11.93
C ILE A 169 -3.38 -10.32 10.95
N SER A 170 -2.37 -10.80 10.25
CA SER A 170 -2.51 -11.72 9.12
C SER A 170 -1.44 -12.81 9.16
N ARG A 171 -1.36 -13.63 8.12
CA ARG A 171 -0.23 -14.56 7.95
C ARG A 171 1.11 -13.86 7.73
N ARG A 172 1.07 -12.54 7.42
CA ARG A 172 2.24 -11.71 7.11
C ARG A 172 2.58 -10.75 8.24
N THR A 173 1.58 -10.25 8.92
CA THR A 173 1.72 -9.32 10.05
C THR A 173 1.31 -10.02 11.35
N ASN A 174 2.25 -10.20 12.26
CA ASN A 174 1.97 -10.79 13.56
C ASN A 174 1.55 -9.72 14.60
N ALA A 175 1.11 -10.18 15.78
CA ALA A 175 0.65 -9.29 16.84
C ALA A 175 1.72 -8.28 17.28
N GLU A 176 3.00 -8.64 17.27
CA GLU A 176 4.09 -7.74 17.63
C GLU A 176 4.33 -6.67 16.55
N GLY A 177 4.27 -7.03 15.26
CA GLY A 177 4.35 -6.05 14.16
C GLY A 177 3.17 -5.08 14.18
N ASN A 178 1.94 -5.59 14.37
CA ASN A 178 0.76 -4.75 14.56
C ASN A 178 0.94 -3.78 15.75
N ARG A 179 1.44 -4.25 16.89
CA ARG A 179 1.70 -3.41 18.07
C ARG A 179 2.70 -2.28 17.78
N GLN A 180 3.79 -2.57 17.07
CA GLN A 180 4.79 -1.56 16.72
C GLN A 180 4.19 -0.48 15.80
N VAL A 181 3.48 -0.87 14.76
CA VAL A 181 2.81 0.06 13.85
C VAL A 181 1.78 0.91 14.58
N ARG A 182 0.93 0.30 15.40
CA ARG A 182 -0.06 1.03 16.22
C ARG A 182 0.58 2.07 17.13
N ALA A 183 1.71 1.75 17.77
CA ALA A 183 2.41 2.67 18.64
C ALA A 183 2.87 3.94 17.90
N GLU A 184 3.32 3.82 16.65
CA GLU A 184 3.65 4.97 15.82
C GLU A 184 2.41 5.80 15.44
N LEU A 185 1.31 5.14 15.07
CA LEU A 185 0.06 5.82 14.75
C LEU A 185 -0.54 6.55 15.99
N GLU A 186 -0.46 5.92 17.14
CA GLU A 186 -0.88 6.52 18.42
C GLU A 186 -0.02 7.75 18.77
N ARG A 187 1.30 7.69 18.55
CA ARG A 187 2.22 8.82 18.72
C ARG A 187 1.85 9.99 17.80
N MET A 188 1.42 9.71 16.57
CA MET A 188 0.98 10.73 15.60
C MET A 188 -0.43 11.26 15.86
N GLY A 189 -1.10 10.82 16.93
CA GLY A 189 -2.42 11.30 17.31
C GLY A 189 -3.58 10.80 16.46
N VAL A 190 -3.47 9.62 15.84
CA VAL A 190 -4.58 9.02 15.09
C VAL A 190 -5.75 8.73 16.03
N GLY A 191 -6.93 9.25 15.70
CA GLY A 191 -8.10 9.22 16.59
C GLY A 191 -8.62 7.82 16.90
N GLU A 192 -8.69 6.94 15.91
CA GLU A 192 -9.10 5.55 16.08
C GLU A 192 -8.20 4.60 15.26
N ILE A 193 -7.66 3.59 15.91
CA ILE A 193 -6.85 2.55 15.27
C ILE A 193 -7.48 1.20 15.54
N VAL A 194 -8.05 0.58 14.50
CA VAL A 194 -8.76 -0.70 14.61
C VAL A 194 -7.86 -1.84 14.19
N THR A 195 -7.64 -2.81 15.09
CA THR A 195 -6.96 -4.06 14.73
C THR A 195 -7.92 -5.01 14.02
N ILE A 196 -7.52 -5.45 12.83
CA ILE A 196 -8.31 -6.32 11.97
C ILE A 196 -7.70 -7.73 11.97
N GLN A 197 -8.53 -8.73 12.27
CA GLN A 197 -8.14 -10.15 12.11
C GLN A 197 -8.39 -10.55 10.64
N VAL A 198 -7.33 -10.77 9.89
CA VAL A 198 -7.40 -11.19 8.48
C VAL A 198 -7.65 -12.70 8.43
N PRO A 199 -8.63 -13.18 7.63
CA PRO A 199 -8.86 -14.61 7.46
C PRO A 199 -7.61 -15.37 6.99
N TRP A 200 -7.44 -16.61 7.44
CA TRP A 200 -6.26 -17.43 7.09
C TRP A 200 -6.06 -17.64 5.59
N SER A 201 -7.13 -17.61 4.81
CA SER A 201 -7.09 -17.73 3.34
C SER A 201 -6.37 -16.58 2.63
N GLU A 202 -6.26 -15.42 3.30
CA GLU A 202 -5.72 -14.20 2.70
C GLU A 202 -4.32 -13.88 3.22
N ALA A 203 -3.51 -13.25 2.36
CA ALA A 203 -2.20 -12.78 2.75
C ALA A 203 -2.31 -11.48 3.54
N HIS A 204 -3.09 -10.54 3.01
CA HIS A 204 -3.22 -9.20 3.53
C HIS A 204 -4.68 -8.74 3.54
N PHE A 205 -4.90 -7.70 4.28
CA PHE A 205 -6.19 -7.07 4.47
C PHE A 205 -6.68 -6.29 3.22
N ASP A 206 -5.78 -5.71 2.43
CA ASP A 206 -6.10 -4.99 1.19
C ASP A 206 -6.70 -5.88 0.08
N GLY A 207 -6.57 -7.20 0.20
CA GLY A 207 -7.27 -8.16 -0.65
C GLY A 207 -8.75 -8.33 -0.33
N LEU A 208 -9.22 -7.80 0.81
CA LEU A 208 -10.59 -7.97 1.30
C LEU A 208 -11.44 -6.71 1.22
N MET A 209 -10.81 -5.55 1.12
CA MET A 209 -11.50 -4.27 1.05
C MET A 209 -10.61 -3.18 0.48
N THR A 210 -11.26 -2.10 0.03
CA THR A 210 -10.61 -0.89 -0.44
C THR A 210 -11.49 0.33 -0.21
N ILE A 211 -10.88 1.51 -0.11
CA ILE A 211 -11.59 2.78 -0.01
C ILE A 211 -11.64 3.41 -1.41
N LEU A 212 -12.82 3.85 -1.84
CA LEU A 212 -13.06 4.37 -3.19
C LEU A 212 -13.31 5.88 -3.21
N ASP A 213 -13.94 6.40 -2.15
CA ASP A 213 -14.28 7.82 -2.03
C ASP A 213 -14.37 8.20 -0.54
N ARG A 214 -14.53 9.49 -0.24
CA ARG A 214 -14.56 10.05 1.12
C ARG A 214 -15.46 9.29 2.09
N LYS A 215 -16.54 8.71 1.62
CA LYS A 215 -17.51 7.92 2.41
C LYS A 215 -17.99 6.69 1.65
N LEU A 216 -17.14 6.13 0.79
CA LEU A 216 -17.46 4.93 0.02
C LEU A 216 -16.30 3.93 0.13
N ALA A 217 -16.61 2.74 0.61
CA ALA A 217 -15.69 1.61 0.66
C ALA A 217 -16.30 0.40 -0.06
N MET A 218 -15.46 -0.48 -0.54
CA MET A 218 -15.85 -1.73 -1.18
C MET A 218 -15.24 -2.90 -0.42
N VAL A 219 -16.00 -3.98 -0.21
CA VAL A 219 -15.56 -5.14 0.57
C VAL A 219 -15.96 -6.44 -0.13
N TYR A 220 -15.15 -7.48 0.06
CA TYR A 220 -15.55 -8.86 -0.28
C TYR A 220 -16.42 -9.42 0.82
N SER A 221 -17.74 -9.44 0.60
CA SER A 221 -18.75 -9.64 1.64
C SER A 221 -18.63 -10.98 2.37
N SER A 222 -18.18 -12.04 1.69
CA SER A 222 -18.05 -13.38 2.29
C SER A 222 -16.86 -13.51 3.28
N GLN A 223 -15.89 -12.61 3.23
CA GLN A 223 -14.67 -12.66 4.04
C GLN A 223 -14.30 -11.32 4.69
N ALA A 224 -15.11 -10.29 4.50
CA ALA A 224 -14.87 -8.98 5.10
C ALA A 224 -14.86 -9.07 6.63
N PRO A 225 -13.80 -8.61 7.30
CA PRO A 225 -13.75 -8.61 8.76
C PRO A 225 -14.84 -7.71 9.35
N TYR A 226 -15.67 -8.25 10.23
CA TYR A 226 -16.78 -7.50 10.84
C TYR A 226 -16.33 -6.18 11.47
N THR A 227 -15.21 -6.21 12.21
CA THR A 227 -14.67 -5.03 12.89
C THR A 227 -14.29 -3.90 11.93
N ALA A 228 -13.78 -4.24 10.73
CA ALA A 228 -13.47 -3.25 9.69
C ALA A 228 -14.75 -2.61 9.14
N VAL A 229 -15.74 -3.43 8.78
CA VAL A 229 -17.03 -2.96 8.23
C VAL A 229 -17.77 -2.11 9.27
N GLU A 230 -17.77 -2.55 10.53
CA GLU A 230 -18.41 -1.83 11.64
C GLU A 230 -17.75 -0.46 11.87
N ALA A 231 -16.41 -0.40 11.92
CA ALA A 231 -15.68 0.86 12.07
C ALA A 231 -15.97 1.81 10.91
N LEU A 232 -15.92 1.35 9.66
CA LEU A 232 -16.27 2.18 8.51
C LEU A 232 -17.70 2.72 8.58
N ARG A 233 -18.68 1.87 8.94
CA ARG A 233 -20.08 2.30 9.09
C ARG A 233 -20.25 3.35 10.19
N ARG A 234 -19.58 3.20 11.33
CA ARG A 234 -19.59 4.21 12.42
C ARG A 234 -19.00 5.54 11.93
N HIS A 235 -18.02 5.50 11.05
CA HIS A 235 -17.43 6.68 10.41
C HIS A 235 -18.24 7.18 9.18
N GLY A 236 -19.43 6.62 8.94
CA GLY A 236 -20.36 7.09 7.90
C GLY A 236 -20.04 6.62 6.49
N PHE A 237 -19.26 5.54 6.33
CA PHE A 237 -19.02 4.97 5.02
C PHE A 237 -20.21 4.13 4.53
N LYS A 238 -20.58 4.33 3.27
CA LYS A 238 -21.41 3.39 2.51
C LYS A 238 -20.51 2.24 2.06
N ILE A 239 -21.02 1.02 2.12
CA ILE A 239 -20.27 -0.19 1.75
C ILE A 239 -20.85 -0.75 0.45
N LEU A 240 -19.99 -0.93 -0.57
CA LEU A 240 -20.29 -1.74 -1.73
C LEU A 240 -19.85 -3.18 -1.44
N GLU A 241 -20.72 -4.14 -1.66
CA GLU A 241 -20.48 -5.54 -1.34
C GLU A 241 -20.21 -6.34 -2.62
N VAL A 242 -18.95 -6.75 -2.82
CA VAL A 242 -18.58 -7.69 -3.89
C VAL A 242 -18.87 -9.10 -3.40
N THR A 243 -19.73 -9.81 -4.12
CA THR A 243 -20.14 -11.18 -3.78
C THR A 243 -19.45 -12.24 -4.65
N SER A 244 -18.91 -11.85 -5.80
CA SER A 244 -18.28 -12.74 -6.77
C SER A 244 -16.87 -13.13 -6.32
N GLU A 245 -16.71 -14.35 -5.81
CA GLU A 245 -15.39 -14.91 -5.50
C GLU A 245 -14.48 -14.92 -6.75
N ARG A 246 -15.05 -15.20 -7.93
CA ARG A 246 -14.31 -15.22 -9.19
C ARG A 246 -13.70 -13.86 -9.51
N GLU A 247 -14.48 -12.78 -9.38
CA GLU A 247 -13.98 -11.43 -9.64
C GLU A 247 -12.92 -11.01 -8.64
N VAL A 248 -13.07 -11.38 -7.35
CA VAL A 248 -12.10 -11.05 -6.32
C VAL A 248 -10.79 -11.81 -6.55
N ARG A 249 -10.84 -13.13 -6.74
CA ARG A 249 -9.62 -13.96 -6.79
C ARG A 249 -8.92 -13.93 -8.14
N TYR A 250 -9.67 -14.01 -9.24
CA TYR A 250 -9.10 -14.07 -10.60
C TYR A 250 -9.13 -12.71 -11.28
N GLY A 251 -10.12 -11.89 -10.99
CA GLY A 251 -10.24 -10.52 -11.50
C GLY A 251 -9.49 -9.47 -10.71
N MET A 252 -8.94 -9.80 -9.53
CA MET A 252 -8.30 -8.85 -8.61
C MET A 252 -9.16 -7.62 -8.32
N ALA A 253 -10.48 -7.83 -8.15
CA ALA A 253 -11.49 -6.78 -8.16
C ALA A 253 -11.33 -5.74 -7.04
N LEU A 254 -10.72 -6.11 -5.90
CA LEU A 254 -10.46 -5.20 -4.77
C LEU A 254 -9.07 -4.56 -4.83
N ASN A 255 -8.21 -5.04 -5.74
CA ASN A 255 -6.84 -4.55 -5.87
C ASN A 255 -6.80 -3.31 -6.77
N VAL A 256 -7.33 -2.21 -6.26
CA VAL A 256 -7.47 -0.94 -6.98
C VAL A 256 -6.69 0.18 -6.27
N VAL A 257 -6.29 1.19 -7.03
CA VAL A 257 -5.62 2.39 -6.50
C VAL A 257 -6.47 3.61 -6.83
N ALA A 258 -6.89 4.34 -5.80
CA ALA A 258 -7.52 5.63 -6.02
C ALA A 258 -6.47 6.68 -6.43
N LEU A 259 -6.73 7.38 -7.52
CA LEU A 259 -5.97 8.57 -7.94
C LEU A 259 -6.40 9.80 -7.15
N GLU A 260 -7.68 9.89 -6.87
CA GLU A 260 -8.34 10.92 -6.06
C GLU A 260 -9.71 10.38 -5.63
N PRO A 261 -10.44 11.05 -4.72
CA PRO A 261 -11.76 10.59 -4.29
C PRO A 261 -12.70 10.36 -5.48
N GLY A 262 -13.27 9.16 -5.57
CA GLY A 262 -14.21 8.78 -6.64
C GLY A 262 -13.54 8.51 -8.00
N ARG A 263 -12.21 8.40 -8.09
CA ARG A 263 -11.50 8.07 -9.34
C ARG A 263 -10.39 7.07 -9.09
N VAL A 264 -10.50 5.88 -9.68
CA VAL A 264 -9.61 4.75 -9.39
C VAL A 264 -8.99 4.14 -10.64
N ILE A 265 -7.84 3.48 -10.47
CA ILE A 265 -7.26 2.55 -11.45
C ILE A 265 -7.55 1.13 -10.99
N MET A 266 -8.11 0.31 -11.85
CA MET A 266 -8.44 -1.10 -11.63
C MET A 266 -7.74 -1.99 -12.65
N PRO A 267 -7.23 -3.17 -12.28
CA PRO A 267 -6.68 -4.10 -13.25
C PRO A 267 -7.75 -4.55 -14.25
N LEU A 268 -7.35 -4.70 -15.51
CA LEU A 268 -8.19 -5.31 -16.53
C LEU A 268 -8.24 -6.82 -16.29
N GLY A 269 -9.45 -7.38 -16.19
CA GLY A 269 -9.62 -8.79 -15.90
C GLY A 269 -11.08 -9.21 -15.82
N GLU A 270 -11.32 -10.36 -15.21
CA GLU A 270 -12.66 -10.92 -14.97
C GLU A 270 -13.33 -10.22 -13.77
N ASN A 271 -13.56 -8.91 -13.87
CA ASN A 271 -14.08 -8.05 -12.79
C ASN A 271 -15.03 -6.97 -13.31
N THR A 272 -15.80 -7.31 -14.35
CA THR A 272 -16.68 -6.36 -15.05
C THR A 272 -17.91 -5.97 -14.24
N GLU A 273 -18.45 -6.87 -13.41
CA GLU A 273 -19.59 -6.57 -12.54
C GLU A 273 -19.17 -5.63 -11.42
N THR A 274 -17.99 -5.87 -10.83
CA THR A 274 -17.44 -4.97 -9.80
C THR A 274 -17.11 -3.59 -10.38
N ALA A 275 -16.52 -3.51 -11.58
CA ALA A 275 -16.28 -2.24 -12.24
C ALA A 275 -17.59 -1.46 -12.47
N LYS A 276 -18.62 -2.14 -12.99
CA LYS A 276 -19.94 -1.54 -13.17
C LYS A 276 -20.56 -1.09 -11.84
N MET A 277 -20.42 -1.86 -10.77
CA MET A 277 -20.91 -1.48 -9.43
C MET A 277 -20.26 -0.18 -8.93
N MET A 278 -18.94 0.00 -9.17
CA MET A 278 -18.24 1.25 -8.85
C MET A 278 -18.75 2.42 -9.70
N GLU A 279 -18.91 2.21 -11.02
CA GLU A 279 -19.44 3.23 -11.95
C GLU A 279 -20.88 3.64 -11.59
N ASP A 280 -21.75 2.67 -11.27
CA ASP A 280 -23.12 2.91 -10.82
C ASP A 280 -23.16 3.66 -9.47
N ALA A 281 -22.10 3.57 -8.67
CA ALA A 281 -21.92 4.33 -7.43
C ALA A 281 -21.27 5.71 -7.63
N GLY A 282 -20.95 6.08 -8.88
CA GLY A 282 -20.38 7.38 -9.24
C GLY A 282 -18.84 7.43 -9.25
N VAL A 283 -18.17 6.27 -9.21
CA VAL A 283 -16.70 6.19 -9.27
C VAL A 283 -16.25 6.08 -10.73
N GLU A 284 -15.33 6.93 -11.15
CA GLU A 284 -14.63 6.79 -12.44
C GLU A 284 -13.60 5.67 -12.37
N VAL A 285 -13.68 4.69 -13.28
CA VAL A 285 -12.83 3.51 -13.29
C VAL A 285 -11.92 3.50 -14.51
N LEU A 286 -10.64 3.81 -14.32
CA LEU A 286 -9.60 3.59 -15.33
C LEU A 286 -9.14 2.14 -15.30
N ARG A 287 -8.78 1.58 -16.46
CA ARG A 287 -8.38 0.17 -16.58
C ARG A 287 -6.96 0.03 -17.11
N VAL A 288 -6.20 -0.90 -16.53
CA VAL A 288 -4.83 -1.23 -16.96
C VAL A 288 -4.64 -2.74 -17.06
N ASP A 289 -3.98 -3.20 -18.13
CA ASP A 289 -3.68 -4.64 -18.30
C ASP A 289 -2.46 -5.04 -17.47
N LEU A 290 -2.70 -5.86 -16.43
CA LEU A 290 -1.68 -6.40 -15.53
C LEU A 290 -1.76 -7.93 -15.42
N ARG A 291 -2.44 -8.59 -16.36
CA ARG A 291 -2.72 -10.03 -16.30
C ARG A 291 -1.47 -10.89 -16.20
N GLU A 292 -0.36 -10.45 -16.79
CA GLU A 292 0.92 -11.15 -16.67
C GLU A 292 1.52 -10.99 -15.25
N LEU A 293 1.47 -9.79 -14.70
CA LEU A 293 1.96 -9.48 -13.36
C LEU A 293 1.10 -10.14 -12.26
N ASN A 294 -0.20 -10.29 -12.49
CA ASN A 294 -1.13 -10.92 -11.55
C ASN A 294 -0.76 -12.39 -11.25
N LYS A 295 0.01 -13.06 -12.12
CA LYS A 295 0.56 -14.40 -11.89
C LYS A 295 1.48 -14.49 -10.67
N GLY A 296 2.02 -13.37 -10.21
CA GLY A 296 2.74 -13.24 -8.95
C GLY A 296 1.84 -13.10 -7.71
N ALA A 297 0.53 -13.35 -7.83
CA ALA A 297 -0.47 -13.26 -6.76
C ALA A 297 -0.72 -11.86 -6.20
N GLY A 298 -0.51 -10.81 -6.98
CA GLY A 298 -0.81 -9.41 -6.62
C GLY A 298 -1.11 -8.58 -7.87
N SER A 299 -1.59 -7.35 -7.68
CA SER A 299 -1.91 -6.44 -8.77
C SER A 299 -1.50 -5.01 -8.45
N ILE A 300 -2.17 -4.01 -9.04
CA ILE A 300 -1.75 -2.60 -8.99
C ILE A 300 -1.55 -2.07 -7.56
N HIS A 301 -2.46 -2.36 -6.63
CA HIS A 301 -2.33 -1.89 -5.25
C HIS A 301 -1.11 -2.50 -4.55
N CYS A 302 -0.91 -3.81 -4.70
CA CYS A 302 0.25 -4.51 -4.15
C CYS A 302 1.58 -4.00 -4.72
N MET A 303 1.59 -3.56 -5.98
CA MET A 303 2.79 -3.03 -6.64
C MET A 303 3.07 -1.56 -6.31
N THR A 304 2.15 -0.85 -5.63
CA THR A 304 2.23 0.60 -5.45
C THR A 304 2.40 0.97 -3.97
N ALA A 305 3.59 1.41 -3.58
CA ALA A 305 3.74 2.11 -2.30
C ALA A 305 3.47 3.61 -2.50
N PHE A 306 2.49 4.14 -1.78
CA PHE A 306 2.18 5.57 -1.82
C PHE A 306 3.25 6.33 -1.05
N LEU A 307 3.80 7.41 -1.62
CA LEU A 307 4.76 8.30 -0.96
C LEU A 307 4.12 9.62 -0.56
N LYS A 308 3.17 10.09 -1.37
CA LYS A 308 2.44 11.34 -1.09
C LYS A 308 1.01 11.25 -1.58
N ARG A 309 0.09 11.60 -0.71
CA ARG A 309 -1.30 11.94 -1.04
C ARG A 309 -1.65 13.29 -0.41
N ASP A 310 -2.50 14.05 -1.09
CA ASP A 310 -3.07 15.25 -0.49
C ASP A 310 -3.96 14.87 0.70
N GLU A 311 -4.06 15.73 1.67
CA GLU A 311 -5.02 15.60 2.76
C GLU A 311 -6.45 15.78 2.26
N LEU A 312 -7.44 15.22 3.01
CA LEU A 312 -8.86 15.21 2.62
C LEU A 312 -9.68 16.29 3.33
#